data_46bb71167f4f9e32b044e9f082844af8
#
_entry.id   46bb71167f4f9e32b044e9f082844af8
#
_cell.length_a   1.000
_cell.length_b   1.000
_cell.length_c   1.000
_cell.angle_alpha   90.00
_cell.angle_beta   90.00
_cell.angle_gamma   90.00
#
_symmetry.space_group_name_H-M   'P 1'
#
loop_
_entity.id
_entity.type
_entity.pdbx_description
1 polymer ?
#
loop_
_entity_poly.entity_id
_entity_poly.type
_entity_poly.pdbx_seq_one_letter_code
_entity_poly.pdbx_strand_id
1 'polypeptide(L)'
;MNPPAMKRKQVEVFSPLESQQITAAVLKKPDRSGLGYLLCLETGMRLGEVCALRWSDINLAEGILRVQRTVYRINYGKRTELVLQTPKSENSIRSIPVTAKMLSVLCQMKDKKDCYLLTGTEMPLEPRTMQYRFRRFLAKNNLTLRNYHVLRHSFATRCIEGGMDIKSLSEILGHANVQTTLQMYVHPSMATKRAAMEAASMLAEIA
;
A
#
# COMPACT_ATOMS: atom_id res chain seq x y z
N MET A 1 -34.21 14.62 19.22
CA MET A 1 -34.05 13.73 18.04
C MET A 1 -32.59 13.40 17.88
N ASN A 2 -32.16 12.14 18.03
CA ASN A 2 -30.80 11.73 17.75
C ASN A 2 -30.60 11.73 16.22
N PRO A 3 -29.52 12.28 15.68
CA PRO A 3 -29.23 12.21 14.26
C PRO A 3 -29.10 10.73 13.84
N PRO A 4 -29.58 10.36 12.63
CA PRO A 4 -29.55 8.99 12.16
C PRO A 4 -28.08 8.54 12.13
N ALA A 5 -27.81 7.34 12.65
CA ALA A 5 -26.48 6.74 12.64
C ALA A 5 -26.02 6.65 11.18
N MET A 6 -24.97 7.40 10.83
CA MET A 6 -24.36 7.35 9.50
C MET A 6 -23.93 5.91 9.21
N LYS A 7 -24.56 5.26 8.22
CA LYS A 7 -24.11 3.97 7.70
C LYS A 7 -22.64 4.11 7.29
N ARG A 8 -21.74 3.47 8.03
CA ARG A 8 -20.30 3.46 7.70
C ARG A 8 -20.15 2.84 6.31
N LYS A 9 -19.55 3.58 5.40
CA LYS A 9 -19.26 3.10 4.05
C LYS A 9 -18.28 1.95 4.16
N GLN A 10 -18.65 0.78 3.66
CA GLN A 10 -17.74 -0.38 3.61
C GLN A 10 -16.51 -0.02 2.76
N VAL A 11 -15.31 -0.31 3.25
CA VAL A 11 -14.07 0.01 2.54
C VAL A 11 -13.99 -0.86 1.30
N GLU A 12 -13.84 -0.24 0.14
CA GLU A 12 -13.70 -0.94 -1.12
C GLU A 12 -12.30 -1.57 -1.22
N VAL A 13 -12.24 -2.86 -1.59
CA VAL A 13 -11.01 -3.62 -1.75
C VAL A 13 -11.04 -4.45 -3.04
N PHE A 14 -9.88 -4.81 -3.57
CA PHE A 14 -9.75 -5.85 -4.57
C PHE A 14 -9.87 -7.22 -3.89
N SER A 15 -10.65 -8.11 -4.46
CA SER A 15 -10.71 -9.50 -4.00
C SER A 15 -9.34 -10.20 -4.16
N PRO A 16 -9.11 -11.34 -3.49
CA PRO A 16 -7.89 -12.13 -3.70
C PRO A 16 -7.65 -12.46 -5.17
N LEU A 17 -8.70 -12.83 -5.92
CA LEU A 17 -8.62 -13.14 -7.34
C LEU A 17 -8.23 -11.89 -8.17
N GLU A 18 -8.87 -10.75 -7.96
CA GLU A 18 -8.52 -9.50 -8.64
C GLU A 18 -7.07 -9.07 -8.33
N SER A 19 -6.63 -9.24 -7.08
CA SER A 19 -5.25 -8.96 -6.67
C SER A 19 -4.24 -9.87 -7.39
N GLN A 20 -4.57 -11.15 -7.56
CA GLN A 20 -3.77 -12.11 -8.34
C GLN A 20 -3.75 -11.72 -9.83
N GLN A 21 -4.87 -11.32 -10.41
CA GLN A 21 -4.97 -10.87 -11.79
C GLN A 21 -4.13 -9.60 -12.04
N ILE A 22 -4.18 -8.62 -11.14
CA ILE A 22 -3.33 -7.42 -11.19
C ILE A 22 -1.85 -7.83 -11.19
N THR A 23 -1.46 -8.71 -10.25
CA THR A 23 -0.08 -9.19 -10.13
C THR A 23 0.36 -9.92 -11.41
N ALA A 24 -0.44 -10.85 -11.91
CA ALA A 24 -0.14 -11.61 -13.13
C ALA A 24 0.00 -10.70 -14.37
N ALA A 25 -0.91 -9.71 -14.51
CA ALA A 25 -0.86 -8.77 -15.61
C ALA A 25 0.40 -7.88 -15.59
N VAL A 26 0.84 -7.45 -14.40
CA VAL A 26 2.10 -6.70 -14.24
C VAL A 26 3.30 -7.59 -14.57
N LEU A 27 3.35 -8.82 -14.04
CA LEU A 27 4.48 -9.72 -14.24
C LEU A 27 4.61 -10.22 -15.69
N LYS A 28 3.50 -10.28 -16.44
CA LYS A 28 3.51 -10.63 -17.87
C LYS A 28 4.24 -9.58 -18.73
N LYS A 29 4.16 -8.31 -18.36
CA LYS A 29 4.87 -7.20 -19.03
C LYS A 29 5.31 -6.18 -17.97
N PRO A 30 6.41 -6.45 -17.26
CA PRO A 30 6.89 -5.56 -16.22
C PRO A 30 7.24 -4.17 -16.78
N ASP A 31 6.72 -3.14 -16.13
CA ASP A 31 7.09 -1.75 -16.36
C ASP A 31 7.13 -0.98 -15.04
N ARG A 32 7.65 0.23 -15.04
CA ARG A 32 7.77 1.06 -13.84
C ARG A 32 6.42 1.39 -13.20
N SER A 33 5.36 1.52 -14.00
CA SER A 33 4.02 1.78 -13.47
C SER A 33 3.45 0.54 -12.77
N GLY A 34 3.61 -0.64 -13.38
CA GLY A 34 3.25 -1.93 -12.79
C GLY A 34 4.00 -2.19 -11.47
N LEU A 35 5.31 -1.86 -11.44
CA LEU A 35 6.09 -1.94 -10.21
C LEU A 35 5.47 -1.10 -9.08
N GLY A 36 5.00 0.11 -9.39
CA GLY A 36 4.31 0.97 -8.42
C GLY A 36 2.97 0.39 -7.94
N TYR A 37 2.23 -0.32 -8.81
CA TYR A 37 0.99 -1.00 -8.40
C TYR A 37 1.30 -2.15 -7.43
N LEU A 38 2.30 -2.97 -7.75
CA LEU A 38 2.73 -4.07 -6.88
C LEU A 38 3.27 -3.56 -5.54
N LEU A 39 4.08 -2.50 -5.52
CA LEU A 39 4.56 -1.89 -4.28
C LEU A 39 3.40 -1.47 -3.39
N CYS A 40 2.40 -0.75 -3.92
CA CYS A 40 1.24 -0.36 -3.13
C CYS A 40 0.44 -1.58 -2.64
N LEU A 41 0.25 -2.60 -3.49
CA LEU A 41 -0.50 -3.81 -3.17
C LEU A 41 0.22 -4.70 -2.14
N GLU A 42 1.56 -4.70 -2.10
CA GLU A 42 2.37 -5.57 -1.24
C GLU A 42 2.92 -4.87 0.03
N THR A 43 2.88 -3.54 0.10
CA THR A 43 3.44 -2.77 1.22
C THR A 43 2.45 -1.78 1.83
N GLY A 44 1.32 -1.53 1.17
CA GLY A 44 0.33 -0.56 1.61
C GLY A 44 0.79 0.89 1.59
N MET A 45 1.88 1.25 0.91
CA MET A 45 2.37 2.62 0.78
C MET A 45 1.30 3.55 0.20
N ARG A 46 1.32 4.82 0.62
CA ARG A 46 0.47 5.85 0.01
C ARG A 46 0.96 6.18 -1.41
N LEU A 47 0.04 6.58 -2.29
CA LEU A 47 0.38 6.95 -3.67
C LEU A 47 1.55 7.93 -3.77
N GLY A 48 1.53 9.00 -2.97
CA GLY A 48 2.61 9.99 -2.98
C GLY A 48 3.95 9.44 -2.47
N GLU A 49 3.95 8.48 -1.56
CA GLU A 49 5.14 7.78 -1.07
C GLU A 49 5.74 6.89 -2.17
N VAL A 50 4.88 6.12 -2.88
CA VAL A 50 5.31 5.30 -4.03
C VAL A 50 5.89 6.16 -5.15
N CYS A 51 5.26 7.31 -5.43
CA CYS A 51 5.74 8.24 -6.45
C CYS A 51 7.07 8.93 -6.10
N ALA A 52 7.38 9.02 -4.79
CA ALA A 52 8.60 9.65 -4.28
C ALA A 52 9.71 8.65 -3.92
N LEU A 53 9.52 7.35 -4.18
CA LEU A 53 10.47 6.31 -3.84
C LEU A 53 11.68 6.33 -4.78
N ARG A 54 12.90 6.25 -4.21
CA ARG A 54 14.17 6.12 -4.93
C ARG A 54 14.76 4.73 -4.75
N TRP A 55 15.68 4.33 -5.61
CA TRP A 55 16.40 3.07 -5.44
C TRP A 55 17.27 3.04 -4.18
N SER A 56 17.82 4.19 -3.76
CA SER A 56 18.54 4.32 -2.48
C SER A 56 17.70 4.10 -1.22
N ASP A 57 16.37 4.11 -1.34
CA ASP A 57 15.46 3.82 -0.22
C ASP A 57 15.26 2.31 0.01
N ILE A 58 15.81 1.47 -0.87
CA ILE A 58 15.58 0.03 -0.85
C ILE A 58 16.89 -0.70 -0.56
N ASN A 59 17.00 -1.30 0.61
CA ASN A 59 18.06 -2.25 0.93
C ASN A 59 17.65 -3.65 0.45
N LEU A 60 18.10 -4.01 -0.75
CA LEU A 60 17.78 -5.31 -1.35
C LEU A 60 18.42 -6.49 -0.61
N ALA A 61 19.55 -6.29 0.08
CA ALA A 61 20.23 -7.35 0.83
C ALA A 61 19.46 -7.71 2.11
N GLU A 62 18.93 -6.70 2.81
CA GLU A 62 18.13 -6.89 4.03
C GLU A 62 16.63 -7.08 3.75
N GLY A 63 16.19 -6.83 2.53
CA GLY A 63 14.77 -6.87 2.19
C GLY A 63 13.95 -5.77 2.88
N ILE A 64 14.53 -4.57 3.02
CA ILE A 64 13.89 -3.45 3.72
C ILE A 64 13.70 -2.28 2.75
N LEU A 65 12.50 -1.69 2.77
CA LEU A 65 12.14 -0.47 2.08
C LEU A 65 11.91 0.64 3.11
N ARG A 66 12.59 1.78 2.94
CA ARG A 66 12.47 2.94 3.82
C ARG A 66 11.60 4.01 3.19
N VAL A 67 10.46 4.29 3.80
CA VAL A 67 9.58 5.40 3.41
C VAL A 67 10.04 6.65 4.13
N GLN A 68 10.53 7.66 3.38
CA GLN A 68 11.07 8.89 3.97
C GLN A 68 10.71 10.15 3.16
N ARG A 69 9.89 10.00 2.13
CA ARG A 69 9.43 11.12 1.27
C ARG A 69 8.03 10.85 0.77
N THR A 70 7.32 11.93 0.49
CA THR A 70 6.06 11.90 -0.23
C THR A 70 6.01 13.05 -1.21
N VAL A 71 5.33 12.85 -2.33
CA VAL A 71 5.07 13.88 -3.32
C VAL A 71 3.57 14.11 -3.44
N TYR A 72 3.18 15.36 -3.51
CA TYR A 72 1.79 15.78 -3.71
C TYR A 72 1.73 17.10 -4.46
N ARG A 73 0.57 17.45 -4.96
CA ARG A 73 0.35 18.70 -5.68
C ARG A 73 -0.38 19.69 -4.79
N ILE A 74 0.21 20.87 -4.62
CA ILE A 74 -0.46 22.00 -3.96
C ILE A 74 -1.11 22.88 -5.02
N ASN A 75 -2.31 23.35 -4.71
CA ASN A 75 -3.03 24.31 -5.53
C ASN A 75 -2.95 25.69 -4.86
N TYR A 76 -2.33 26.64 -5.54
CA TYR A 76 -2.24 28.05 -5.15
C TYR A 76 -3.20 28.92 -5.97
N GLY A 77 -4.40 28.46 -6.21
CA GLY A 77 -5.39 29.11 -7.05
C GLY A 77 -5.12 28.95 -8.54
N LYS A 78 -4.46 29.91 -9.17
CA LYS A 78 -4.12 29.87 -10.61
C LYS A 78 -2.89 28.99 -10.94
N ARG A 79 -2.11 28.61 -9.94
CA ARG A 79 -0.89 27.79 -10.11
C ARG A 79 -0.98 26.53 -9.27
N THR A 80 -0.44 25.44 -9.82
CA THR A 80 -0.31 24.18 -9.06
C THR A 80 1.16 23.77 -9.11
N GLU A 81 1.68 23.34 -7.98
CA GLU A 81 3.07 22.91 -7.84
C GLU A 81 3.18 21.49 -7.31
N LEU A 82 4.13 20.74 -7.86
CA LEU A 82 4.48 19.42 -7.36
C LEU A 82 5.50 19.60 -6.23
N VAL A 83 5.10 19.26 -5.01
CA VAL A 83 5.93 19.43 -3.82
C VAL A 83 6.39 18.07 -3.32
N LEU A 84 7.71 17.94 -3.21
CA LEU A 84 8.36 16.83 -2.52
C LEU A 84 8.56 17.23 -1.06
N GLN A 85 8.02 16.46 -0.15
CA GLN A 85 8.11 16.73 1.28
C GLN A 85 8.67 15.52 2.02
N THR A 86 9.61 15.78 2.93
CA THR A 86 9.94 14.83 4.00
C THR A 86 8.79 14.87 5.01
N PRO A 87 8.29 13.72 5.46
CA PRO A 87 7.18 13.69 6.41
C PRO A 87 7.50 14.48 7.68
N LYS A 88 6.51 15.26 8.16
CA LYS A 88 6.66 16.13 9.34
C LYS A 88 6.70 15.38 10.68
N SER A 89 6.27 14.12 10.72
CA SER A 89 6.24 13.30 11.94
C SER A 89 7.18 12.11 11.80
N GLU A 90 7.86 11.75 12.88
CA GLU A 90 8.73 10.57 12.97
C GLU A 90 7.98 9.29 12.59
N ASN A 91 6.71 9.16 12.94
CA ASN A 91 5.85 8.02 12.59
C ASN A 91 5.60 7.86 11.08
N SER A 92 5.88 8.88 10.29
CA SER A 92 5.73 8.81 8.83
C SER A 92 7.01 8.33 8.13
N ILE A 93 8.17 8.42 8.81
CA ILE A 93 9.41 7.78 8.38
C ILE A 93 9.40 6.37 8.98
N ARG A 94 9.37 5.37 8.11
CA ARG A 94 9.24 3.99 8.56
C ARG A 94 9.97 3.04 7.63
N SER A 95 10.35 1.90 8.16
CA SER A 95 10.89 0.77 7.41
C SER A 95 9.80 -0.28 7.23
N ILE A 96 9.69 -0.80 6.01
CA ILE A 96 8.71 -1.83 5.65
C ILE A 96 9.49 -3.05 5.17
N PRO A 97 9.31 -4.24 5.77
CA PRO A 97 9.89 -5.47 5.26
C PRO A 97 9.26 -5.82 3.91
N VAL A 98 10.09 -6.26 2.99
CA VAL A 98 9.68 -6.61 1.63
C VAL A 98 9.66 -8.13 1.47
N THR A 99 8.58 -8.68 0.95
CA THR A 99 8.45 -10.12 0.73
C THR A 99 9.46 -10.62 -0.31
N ALA A 100 9.88 -11.89 -0.22
CA ALA A 100 10.82 -12.49 -1.17
C ALA A 100 10.33 -12.37 -2.64
N LYS A 101 9.02 -12.51 -2.86
CA LYS A 101 8.39 -12.30 -4.16
C LYS A 101 8.60 -10.88 -4.68
N MET A 102 8.38 -9.87 -3.85
CA MET A 102 8.55 -8.48 -4.25
C MET A 102 10.02 -8.11 -4.43
N LEU A 103 10.93 -8.68 -3.61
CA LEU A 103 12.38 -8.53 -3.78
C LEU A 103 12.84 -9.03 -5.13
N SER A 104 12.38 -10.21 -5.56
CA SER A 104 12.70 -10.75 -6.90
C SER A 104 12.32 -9.77 -8.01
N VAL A 105 11.14 -9.16 -7.94
CA VAL A 105 10.70 -8.15 -8.92
C VAL A 105 11.59 -6.90 -8.87
N LEU A 106 11.91 -6.41 -7.68
CA LEU A 106 12.79 -5.25 -7.50
C LEU A 106 14.20 -5.50 -8.04
N CYS A 107 14.78 -6.68 -7.78
CA CYS A 107 16.10 -7.05 -8.30
C CYS A 107 16.13 -7.08 -9.82
N GLN A 108 15.09 -7.62 -10.47
CA GLN A 108 14.99 -7.67 -11.93
C GLN A 108 14.86 -6.28 -12.58
N MET A 109 14.28 -5.33 -11.87
CA MET A 109 13.98 -3.99 -12.39
C MET A 109 14.95 -2.91 -11.89
N LYS A 110 15.98 -3.30 -11.11
CA LYS A 110 16.91 -2.35 -10.50
C LYS A 110 17.69 -1.55 -11.54
N ASP A 111 17.68 -0.22 -11.37
CA ASP A 111 18.51 0.67 -12.15
C ASP A 111 19.98 0.65 -11.68
N LYS A 112 20.90 0.93 -12.59
CA LYS A 112 22.32 1.07 -12.27
C LYS A 112 22.65 2.35 -11.48
N LYS A 113 21.82 3.40 -11.64
CA LYS A 113 21.97 4.70 -10.97
C LYS A 113 20.89 4.90 -9.92
N ASP A 114 21.19 5.65 -8.87
CA ASP A 114 20.17 6.10 -7.94
C ASP A 114 19.26 7.14 -8.60
N CYS A 115 18.01 6.76 -8.78
CA CYS A 115 16.97 7.57 -9.39
C CYS A 115 15.61 7.26 -8.76
N TYR A 116 14.59 8.07 -9.08
CA TYR A 116 13.22 7.73 -8.69
C TYR A 116 12.75 6.48 -9.42
N LEU A 117 12.23 5.53 -8.65
CA LEU A 117 11.90 4.18 -9.10
C LEU A 117 10.89 4.18 -10.27
N LEU A 118 9.86 5.04 -10.21
CA LEU A 118 8.80 5.08 -11.21
C LEU A 118 9.14 5.87 -12.48
N THR A 119 10.14 6.74 -12.44
CA THR A 119 10.54 7.55 -13.61
C THR A 119 11.85 7.09 -14.21
N GLY A 120 12.76 6.54 -13.41
CA GLY A 120 14.15 6.27 -13.79
C GLY A 120 14.96 7.56 -13.98
N THR A 121 14.51 8.66 -13.43
CA THR A 121 15.14 9.99 -13.52
C THR A 121 15.33 10.61 -12.14
N GLU A 122 15.87 11.82 -12.09
CA GLU A 122 16.02 12.61 -10.86
C GLU A 122 14.73 13.33 -10.42
N MET A 123 13.65 13.17 -11.18
CA MET A 123 12.35 13.78 -10.88
C MET A 123 11.31 12.72 -10.46
N PRO A 124 10.54 12.97 -9.39
CA PRO A 124 9.47 12.05 -8.96
C PRO A 124 8.32 12.00 -9.98
N LEU A 125 7.57 10.91 -9.94
CA LEU A 125 6.37 10.79 -10.76
C LEU A 125 5.23 11.64 -10.18
N GLU A 126 4.51 12.35 -11.03
CA GLU A 126 3.27 13.04 -10.67
C GLU A 126 2.20 12.02 -10.20
N PRO A 127 1.61 12.13 -9.00
CA PRO A 127 0.58 11.22 -8.51
C PRO A 127 -0.65 11.11 -9.43
N ARG A 128 -1.11 12.20 -10.04
CA ARG A 128 -2.23 12.18 -11.00
C ARG A 128 -1.90 11.32 -12.23
N THR A 129 -0.67 11.40 -12.72
CA THR A 129 -0.20 10.56 -13.83
C THR A 129 -0.27 9.08 -13.45
N MET A 130 0.13 8.73 -12.22
CA MET A 130 0.06 7.35 -11.74
C MET A 130 -1.38 6.85 -11.61
N GLN A 131 -2.29 7.66 -11.09
CA GLN A 131 -3.73 7.36 -11.03
C GLN A 131 -4.32 7.12 -12.43
N TYR A 132 -3.99 7.99 -13.38
CA TYR A 132 -4.44 7.84 -14.77
C TYR A 132 -3.90 6.55 -15.40
N ARG A 133 -2.60 6.25 -15.24
CA ARG A 133 -1.98 5.02 -15.75
C ARG A 133 -2.63 3.78 -15.13
N PHE A 134 -2.91 3.80 -13.83
CA PHE A 134 -3.57 2.70 -13.13
C PHE A 134 -4.97 2.45 -13.67
N ARG A 135 -5.77 3.49 -13.85
CA ARG A 135 -7.11 3.37 -14.45
C ARG A 135 -7.07 2.75 -15.84
N ARG A 136 -6.11 3.19 -16.68
CA ARG A 136 -5.89 2.60 -18.01
C ARG A 136 -5.44 1.15 -17.94
N PHE A 137 -4.57 0.81 -16.99
CA PHE A 137 -4.13 -0.56 -16.74
C PHE A 137 -5.30 -1.47 -16.39
N LEU A 138 -6.17 -1.06 -15.46
CA LEU A 138 -7.36 -1.83 -15.08
C LEU A 138 -8.28 -2.05 -16.30
N ALA A 139 -8.60 -0.99 -17.05
CA ALA A 139 -9.43 -1.08 -18.25
C ALA A 139 -8.85 -2.04 -19.31
N LYS A 140 -7.54 -1.95 -19.56
CA LYS A 140 -6.84 -2.80 -20.55
C LYS A 140 -6.86 -4.29 -20.17
N ASN A 141 -6.92 -4.60 -18.88
CA ASN A 141 -6.91 -5.96 -18.38
C ASN A 141 -8.32 -6.47 -17.98
N ASN A 142 -9.38 -5.75 -18.38
CA ASN A 142 -10.78 -6.07 -18.08
C ASN A 142 -11.04 -6.23 -16.56
N LEU A 143 -10.34 -5.43 -15.75
CA LEU A 143 -10.50 -5.40 -14.30
C LEU A 143 -11.46 -4.28 -13.88
N THR A 144 -12.15 -4.47 -12.77
CA THR A 144 -13.07 -3.46 -12.20
C THR A 144 -12.34 -2.15 -11.95
N LEU A 145 -12.88 -1.06 -12.51
CA LEU A 145 -12.29 0.26 -12.34
C LEU A 145 -12.44 0.75 -10.91
N ARG A 146 -11.32 0.90 -10.22
CA ARG A 146 -11.22 1.43 -8.86
C ARG A 146 -10.12 2.48 -8.79
N ASN A 147 -10.17 3.32 -7.74
CA ASN A 147 -9.09 4.29 -7.54
C ASN A 147 -7.82 3.61 -7.00
N TYR A 148 -6.67 4.27 -7.17
CA TYR A 148 -5.37 3.72 -6.77
C TYR A 148 -5.29 3.36 -5.27
N HIS A 149 -5.99 4.10 -4.42
CA HIS A 149 -5.94 3.90 -2.96
C HIS A 149 -6.54 2.56 -2.52
N VAL A 150 -7.38 1.96 -3.34
CA VAL A 150 -7.95 0.62 -3.12
C VAL A 150 -6.85 -0.46 -3.04
N LEU A 151 -5.70 -0.29 -3.72
CA LEU A 151 -4.56 -1.20 -3.57
C LEU A 151 -4.06 -1.26 -2.12
N ARG A 152 -3.93 -0.09 -1.48
CA ARG A 152 -3.54 0.00 -0.07
C ARG A 152 -4.59 -0.58 0.87
N HIS A 153 -5.87 -0.35 0.59
CA HIS A 153 -6.96 -0.95 1.36
C HIS A 153 -6.94 -2.47 1.25
N SER A 154 -6.72 -3.00 0.06
CA SER A 154 -6.60 -4.44 -0.18
C SER A 154 -5.40 -5.06 0.56
N PHE A 155 -4.26 -4.36 0.60
CA PHE A 155 -3.11 -4.77 1.41
C PHE A 155 -3.50 -4.87 2.89
N ALA A 156 -4.08 -3.81 3.45
CA ALA A 156 -4.42 -3.76 4.86
C ALA A 156 -5.44 -4.84 5.26
N THR A 157 -6.47 -5.04 4.44
CA THR A 157 -7.47 -6.10 4.65
C THR A 157 -6.83 -7.49 4.63
N ARG A 158 -5.97 -7.79 3.64
CA ARG A 158 -5.25 -9.07 3.58
C ARG A 158 -4.34 -9.30 4.79
N CYS A 159 -3.66 -8.25 5.29
CA CYS A 159 -2.81 -8.37 6.48
C CYS A 159 -3.63 -8.77 7.70
N ILE A 160 -4.81 -8.16 7.91
CA ILE A 160 -5.71 -8.50 9.02
C ILE A 160 -6.28 -9.90 8.85
N GLU A 161 -6.74 -10.27 7.67
CA GLU A 161 -7.23 -11.61 7.37
C GLU A 161 -6.14 -12.68 7.54
N GLY A 162 -4.87 -12.32 7.28
CA GLY A 162 -3.68 -13.14 7.52
C GLY A 162 -3.19 -13.16 8.98
N GLY A 163 -3.92 -12.52 9.91
CA GLY A 163 -3.61 -12.54 11.34
C GLY A 163 -2.56 -11.55 11.80
N MET A 164 -2.17 -10.55 10.97
CA MET A 164 -1.25 -9.50 11.40
C MET A 164 -1.89 -8.67 12.51
N ASP A 165 -1.15 -8.40 13.59
CA ASP A 165 -1.62 -7.53 14.65
C ASP A 165 -1.80 -6.08 14.18
N ILE A 166 -2.75 -5.40 14.80
CA ILE A 166 -3.19 -4.07 14.35
C ILE A 166 -2.12 -3.00 14.55
N LYS A 167 -1.27 -3.14 15.57
CA LYS A 167 -0.20 -2.19 15.85
C LYS A 167 0.87 -2.28 14.76
N SER A 168 1.35 -3.48 14.44
CA SER A 168 2.29 -3.72 13.33
C SER A 168 1.73 -3.22 11.99
N LEU A 169 0.47 -3.51 11.70
CA LEU A 169 -0.16 -2.98 10.49
C LEU A 169 -0.22 -1.45 10.48
N SER A 170 -0.57 -0.83 11.60
CA SER A 170 -0.62 0.64 11.72
C SER A 170 0.75 1.28 11.48
N GLU A 171 1.82 0.67 12.00
CA GLU A 171 3.21 1.10 11.81
C GLU A 171 3.61 0.97 10.33
N ILE A 172 3.36 -0.18 9.69
CA ILE A 172 3.61 -0.41 8.25
C ILE A 172 2.87 0.62 7.40
N LEU A 173 1.60 0.88 7.71
CA LEU A 173 0.81 1.87 7.00
C LEU A 173 1.24 3.31 7.29
N GLY A 174 1.94 3.58 8.40
CA GLY A 174 2.32 4.93 8.83
C GLY A 174 1.08 5.75 9.20
N HIS A 175 0.17 5.17 9.98
CA HIS A 175 -0.93 5.90 10.59
C HIS A 175 -0.44 6.56 11.87
N ALA A 176 -0.73 7.85 12.02
CA ALA A 176 -0.39 8.60 13.23
C ALA A 176 -1.14 8.09 14.48
N ASN A 177 -2.30 7.44 14.26
CA ASN A 177 -3.12 6.87 15.31
C ASN A 177 -3.63 5.48 14.88
N VAL A 178 -3.39 4.48 15.73
CA VAL A 178 -3.86 3.09 15.57
C VAL A 178 -5.38 3.03 15.42
N GLN A 179 -6.11 3.95 16.04
CA GLN A 179 -7.56 4.08 15.89
C GLN A 179 -8.01 4.19 14.43
N THR A 180 -7.19 4.80 13.58
CA THR A 180 -7.48 4.88 12.13
C THR A 180 -7.52 3.49 11.51
N THR A 181 -6.55 2.62 11.85
CA THR A 181 -6.51 1.24 11.37
C THR A 181 -7.70 0.43 11.89
N LEU A 182 -8.00 0.56 13.19
CA LEU A 182 -9.13 -0.10 13.83
C LEU A 182 -10.46 0.27 13.16
N GLN A 183 -10.72 1.56 12.98
CA GLN A 183 -11.98 2.05 12.41
C GLN A 183 -12.18 1.66 10.94
N MET A 184 -11.10 1.55 10.17
CA MET A 184 -11.16 1.26 8.75
C MET A 184 -11.20 -0.23 8.43
N TYR A 185 -10.51 -1.07 9.21
CA TYR A 185 -10.25 -2.44 8.80
C TYR A 185 -10.71 -3.51 9.80
N VAL A 186 -11.02 -3.15 11.06
CA VAL A 186 -11.34 -4.14 12.09
C VAL A 186 -12.83 -4.28 12.25
N HIS A 187 -13.41 -5.17 11.47
CA HIS A 187 -14.76 -5.71 11.68
C HIS A 187 -14.68 -7.24 11.62
N PRO A 188 -14.11 -7.90 12.66
CA PRO A 188 -13.93 -9.35 12.63
C PRO A 188 -15.28 -10.05 12.54
N SER A 189 -15.39 -10.97 11.60
CA SER A 189 -16.57 -11.84 11.46
C SER A 189 -16.72 -12.73 12.69
N MET A 190 -17.91 -13.28 12.92
CA MET A 190 -18.10 -14.27 13.98
C MET A 190 -17.21 -15.51 13.79
N ALA A 191 -16.92 -15.89 12.55
CA ALA A 191 -16.01 -16.98 12.24
C ALA A 191 -14.57 -16.66 12.68
N THR A 192 -14.08 -15.44 12.41
CA THR A 192 -12.75 -14.98 12.86
C THR A 192 -12.65 -14.94 14.38
N LYS A 193 -13.71 -14.47 15.07
CA LYS A 193 -13.76 -14.46 16.55
C LYS A 193 -13.70 -15.87 17.11
N ARG A 194 -14.46 -16.80 16.53
CA ARG A 194 -14.48 -18.21 16.96
C ARG A 194 -13.12 -18.85 16.77
N ALA A 195 -12.50 -18.73 15.61
CA ALA A 195 -11.16 -19.27 15.33
C ALA A 195 -10.10 -18.74 16.32
N ALA A 196 -10.14 -17.44 16.64
CA ALA A 196 -9.24 -16.86 17.62
C ALA A 196 -9.47 -17.41 19.05
N MET A 197 -10.73 -17.64 19.45
CA MET A 197 -11.07 -18.24 20.76
C MET A 197 -10.64 -19.71 20.83
N GLU A 198 -10.83 -20.48 19.78
CA GLU A 198 -10.38 -21.88 19.68
C GLU A 198 -8.85 -21.98 19.77
N ALA A 199 -8.12 -21.12 19.04
CA ALA A 199 -6.65 -21.08 19.13
C ALA A 199 -6.16 -20.72 20.55
N ALA A 200 -6.81 -19.77 21.21
CA ALA A 200 -6.47 -19.39 22.58
C ALA A 200 -6.75 -20.53 23.59
N SER A 201 -7.83 -21.29 23.39
CA SER A 201 -8.16 -22.45 24.21
C SER A 201 -7.12 -23.58 24.08
N MET A 202 -6.69 -23.89 22.85
CA MET A 202 -5.64 -24.89 22.62
C MET A 202 -4.30 -24.52 23.28
N LEU A 203 -3.94 -23.26 23.31
CA LEU A 203 -2.71 -22.80 23.99
C LEU A 203 -2.79 -22.96 25.51
N ALA A 204 -3.98 -22.89 26.10
CA ALA A 204 -4.19 -23.09 27.54
C ALA A 204 -4.11 -24.56 27.96
N GLU A 205 -4.27 -25.50 27.01
CA GLU A 205 -4.15 -26.96 27.29
C GLU A 205 -2.71 -27.48 27.23
N ILE A 206 -1.77 -26.67 26.67
CA ILE A 206 -0.35 -27.02 26.49
C ILE A 206 0.53 -26.42 27.61
N ALA A 207 0.00 -25.52 28.42
CA ALA A 207 0.70 -24.85 29.55
C ALA A 207 0.41 -25.55 30.88
#